data_e55e94825797a93eddbc5f9be2b976e2
#
_entry.id   e55e94825797a93eddbc5f9be2b976e2
#
_cell.length_a   1.000
_cell.length_b   1.000
_cell.length_c   1.000
_cell.angle_alpha   90.00
_cell.angle_beta   90.00
_cell.angle_gamma   90.00
#
_symmetry.space_group_name_H-M   'P 1'
#
loop_
_entity.id
_entity.type
_entity.pdbx_description
1 polymer ?
#
loop_
_entity_poly.entity_id
_entity_poly.type
_entity_poly.pdbx_seq_one_letter_code
_entity_poly.pdbx_strand_id
1 'polypeptide(L)'
;MVLARELNLEETLEIKRRLASAMEVQVQVHGITNIYHSKRDLLTNYKEHQGREDELSRLTGTGMEDDLFLIEQERQNERYPVYEDPNGTHIMSSDDICMLDSLHELMEGGIDSLKIEGPLKSVKYNVTVLQSYRKTIDAYCADPENYAFQEEWLDAIRELQDPRRELTYGFFYKEQVY
;
A
#
# COMPACT_ATOMS: atom_id res chain seq x y z
N MET A 1 -14.99 4.94 9.88
CA MET A 1 -14.88 3.50 9.51
C MET A 1 -13.73 3.34 8.54
N VAL A 2 -12.88 2.32 8.69
CA VAL A 2 -11.84 1.98 7.71
C VAL A 2 -12.38 0.86 6.84
N LEU A 3 -12.37 1.05 5.52
CA LEU A 3 -12.84 0.03 4.58
C LEU A 3 -11.78 -1.03 4.32
N ALA A 4 -12.25 -2.22 3.94
CA ALA A 4 -11.39 -3.29 3.46
C ALA A 4 -10.76 -2.87 2.11
N ARG A 5 -9.52 -3.22 1.91
CA ARG A 5 -8.74 -2.89 0.71
C ARG A 5 -9.07 -3.73 -0.52
N GLU A 6 -9.82 -4.81 -0.32
CA GLU A 6 -10.27 -5.73 -1.35
C GLU A 6 -11.51 -5.23 -2.09
N LEU A 7 -12.10 -4.11 -1.64
CA LEU A 7 -13.25 -3.50 -2.30
C LEU A 7 -12.82 -2.76 -3.57
N ASN A 8 -13.64 -2.86 -4.61
CA ASN A 8 -13.47 -2.03 -5.79
C ASN A 8 -14.03 -0.61 -5.56
N LEU A 9 -13.82 0.28 -6.52
CA LEU A 9 -14.24 1.68 -6.41
C LEU A 9 -15.76 1.81 -6.26
N GLU A 10 -16.54 1.08 -7.06
CA GLU A 10 -18.01 1.14 -7.02
C GLU A 10 -18.54 0.68 -5.66
N GLU A 11 -18.04 -0.43 -5.12
CA GLU A 11 -18.41 -0.94 -3.79
C GLU A 11 -18.04 0.05 -2.69
N THR A 12 -16.84 0.65 -2.78
CA THR A 12 -16.35 1.67 -1.84
C THR A 12 -17.30 2.88 -1.81
N LEU A 13 -17.65 3.41 -2.96
CA LEU A 13 -18.54 4.56 -3.08
C LEU A 13 -19.99 4.21 -2.69
N GLU A 14 -20.44 2.99 -2.99
CA GLU A 14 -21.77 2.53 -2.58
C GLU A 14 -21.90 2.40 -1.06
N ILE A 15 -20.85 1.88 -0.39
CA ILE A 15 -20.82 1.84 1.08
C ILE A 15 -20.92 3.25 1.64
N LYS A 16 -20.10 4.20 1.12
CA LYS A 16 -20.16 5.61 1.58
C LYS A 16 -21.54 6.21 1.42
N ARG A 17 -22.21 6.00 0.28
CA ARG A 17 -23.55 6.51 0.02
C ARG A 17 -24.62 5.97 0.98
N ARG A 18 -24.45 4.70 1.42
CA ARG A 18 -25.42 4.04 2.34
C ARG A 18 -25.19 4.36 3.79
N LEU A 19 -24.03 4.86 4.15
CA LEU A 19 -23.72 5.18 5.55
C LEU A 19 -24.41 6.47 5.99
N ALA A 20 -24.70 6.54 7.30
CA ALA A 20 -25.18 7.77 7.91
C ALA A 20 -24.17 8.90 7.70
N SER A 21 -24.64 10.12 7.43
CA SER A 21 -23.82 11.30 7.15
C SER A 21 -22.80 11.65 8.23
N ALA A 22 -22.99 11.16 9.47
CA ALA A 22 -22.07 11.37 10.58
C ALA A 22 -20.91 10.36 10.62
N MET A 23 -20.90 9.36 9.72
CA MET A 23 -19.85 8.34 9.74
C MET A 23 -18.78 8.66 8.70
N GLU A 24 -17.59 8.95 9.17
CA GLU A 24 -16.40 9.13 8.32
C GLU A 24 -15.90 7.78 7.77
N VAL A 25 -15.49 7.78 6.51
CA VAL A 25 -14.96 6.62 5.79
C VAL A 25 -13.52 6.87 5.41
N GLN A 26 -12.64 5.91 5.76
CA GLN A 26 -11.24 5.93 5.40
C GLN A 26 -10.93 4.79 4.43
N VAL A 27 -10.12 5.11 3.40
CA VAL A 27 -9.69 4.19 2.34
C VAL A 27 -8.18 4.27 2.18
N GLN A 28 -7.52 3.13 1.99
CA GLN A 28 -6.09 3.11 1.64
C GLN A 28 -5.92 3.49 0.18
N VAL A 29 -5.12 4.54 -0.07
CA VAL A 29 -4.90 5.08 -1.43
C VAL A 29 -3.45 4.96 -1.89
N HIS A 30 -2.51 4.68 -0.98
CA HIS A 30 -1.10 4.54 -1.33
C HIS A 30 -0.36 3.58 -0.40
N GLY A 31 0.64 2.91 -0.98
CA GLY A 31 1.68 2.18 -0.27
C GLY A 31 1.49 0.68 -0.21
N ILE A 32 2.40 0.06 0.52
CA ILE A 32 2.48 -1.39 0.67
C ILE A 32 1.34 -1.91 1.55
N THR A 33 0.89 -3.11 1.26
CA THR A 33 -0.22 -3.74 1.98
C THR A 33 0.27 -4.96 2.75
N ASN A 34 -0.07 -5.08 4.04
CA ASN A 34 0.13 -6.32 4.78
C ASN A 34 -0.95 -7.32 4.35
N ILE A 35 -0.55 -8.39 3.62
CA ILE A 35 -1.47 -9.41 3.10
C ILE A 35 -1.61 -10.61 4.03
N TYR A 36 -0.63 -10.84 4.91
CA TYR A 36 -0.67 -11.93 5.88
C TYR A 36 0.10 -11.56 7.14
N HIS A 37 -0.45 -11.92 8.29
CA HIS A 37 0.21 -11.79 9.59
C HIS A 37 0.06 -13.06 10.42
N SER A 38 1.16 -13.52 10.99
CA SER A 38 1.18 -14.62 11.96
C SER A 38 1.86 -14.15 13.25
N LYS A 39 1.25 -14.46 14.39
CA LYS A 39 1.89 -14.25 15.70
C LYS A 39 3.07 -15.20 15.99
N ARG A 40 3.37 -16.11 15.05
CA ARG A 40 4.50 -17.04 15.16
C ARG A 40 5.71 -16.45 14.44
N ASP A 41 6.88 -16.72 14.97
CA ASP A 41 8.18 -16.34 14.39
C ASP A 41 8.56 -17.37 13.30
N LEU A 42 7.87 -17.30 12.15
CA LEU A 42 7.98 -18.31 11.09
C LEU A 42 9.36 -18.28 10.41
N LEU A 43 9.96 -17.10 10.24
CA LEU A 43 11.29 -16.95 9.64
C LEU A 43 12.36 -17.52 10.58
N THR A 44 12.31 -17.17 11.86
CA THR A 44 13.19 -17.68 12.90
C THR A 44 13.11 -19.20 12.95
N ASN A 45 11.92 -19.76 13.10
CA ASN A 45 11.70 -21.21 13.15
C ASN A 45 12.20 -21.93 11.89
N TYR A 46 11.99 -21.32 10.71
CA TYR A 46 12.45 -21.90 9.44
C TYR A 46 14.00 -21.96 9.37
N LYS A 47 14.70 -20.91 9.81
CA LYS A 47 16.16 -20.86 9.82
C LYS A 47 16.79 -21.78 10.85
N GLU A 48 16.21 -21.86 12.05
CA GLU A 48 16.61 -22.83 13.07
C GLU A 48 16.50 -24.27 12.54
N HIS A 49 15.39 -24.58 11.86
CA HIS A 49 15.18 -25.90 11.25
C HIS A 49 16.22 -26.21 10.15
N GLN A 50 16.71 -25.18 9.44
CA GLN A 50 17.78 -25.34 8.45
C GLN A 50 19.20 -25.34 9.03
N GLY A 51 19.39 -25.13 10.34
CA GLY A 51 20.69 -25.00 11.00
C GLY A 51 21.46 -23.73 10.60
N ARG A 52 20.75 -22.66 10.23
CA ARG A 52 21.31 -21.35 9.81
C ARG A 52 21.15 -20.29 10.89
N GLU A 53 21.45 -20.62 12.13
CA GLU A 53 21.30 -19.71 13.27
C GLU A 53 22.13 -18.41 13.12
N ASP A 54 23.28 -18.48 12.47
CA ASP A 54 24.15 -17.32 12.25
C ASP A 54 23.53 -16.23 11.35
N GLU A 55 22.52 -16.57 10.54
CA GLU A 55 21.81 -15.62 9.70
C GLU A 55 20.64 -14.94 10.42
N LEU A 56 20.24 -15.44 11.60
CA LEU A 56 19.14 -14.90 12.39
C LEU A 56 19.41 -13.46 12.85
N SER A 57 20.66 -13.17 13.25
CA SER A 57 21.04 -11.84 13.74
C SER A 57 20.89 -10.72 12.70
N ARG A 58 20.82 -11.08 11.42
CA ARG A 58 20.61 -10.12 10.32
C ARG A 58 19.15 -9.80 10.03
N LEU A 59 18.22 -10.64 10.53
CA LEU A 59 16.77 -10.50 10.24
C LEU A 59 16.01 -9.59 11.19
N THR A 60 16.58 -9.29 12.34
CA THR A 60 15.98 -8.39 13.34
C THR A 60 16.22 -6.91 13.04
N GLY A 61 16.87 -6.61 11.91
CA GLY A 61 17.07 -5.25 11.42
C GLY A 61 15.82 -4.71 10.70
N THR A 62 15.33 -3.57 11.12
CA THR A 62 14.24 -2.81 10.49
C THR A 62 14.63 -2.16 9.15
N GLY A 63 15.66 -2.67 8.46
CA GLY A 63 16.22 -2.11 7.24
C GLY A 63 15.94 -2.98 6.02
N MET A 64 15.57 -2.33 4.90
CA MET A 64 15.35 -2.96 3.59
C MET A 64 16.61 -3.60 2.98
N GLU A 65 17.74 -3.60 3.67
CA GLU A 65 19.02 -4.10 3.17
C GLU A 65 19.16 -5.63 3.21
N ASP A 66 18.32 -6.32 4.00
CA ASP A 66 18.26 -7.79 4.06
C ASP A 66 16.93 -8.31 3.49
N ASP A 67 16.61 -7.93 2.27
CA ASP A 67 15.36 -8.21 1.57
C ASP A 67 15.05 -9.71 1.49
N LEU A 68 14.28 -10.23 2.43
CA LEU A 68 13.69 -11.54 2.32
C LEU A 68 12.36 -11.45 1.57
N PHE A 69 12.23 -12.30 0.57
CA PHE A 69 11.02 -12.38 -0.23
C PHE A 69 10.48 -13.80 -0.23
N LEU A 70 9.18 -13.91 -0.13
CA LEU A 70 8.47 -15.11 -0.52
C LEU A 70 8.20 -15.04 -2.03
N ILE A 71 8.49 -16.14 -2.73
CA ILE A 71 8.22 -16.27 -4.16
C ILE A 71 7.32 -17.48 -4.34
N GLU A 72 6.17 -17.30 -4.97
CA GLU A 72 5.27 -18.39 -5.31
C GLU A 72 5.78 -19.16 -6.54
N GLN A 73 5.55 -20.47 -6.54
CA GLN A 73 5.98 -21.33 -7.64
C GLN A 73 5.31 -20.95 -8.97
N GLU A 74 4.06 -20.53 -8.92
CA GLU A 74 3.27 -20.15 -10.11
C GLU A 74 3.48 -18.69 -10.53
N ARG A 75 3.97 -17.83 -9.61
CA ARG A 75 4.17 -16.40 -9.81
C ARG A 75 5.61 -15.99 -9.50
N GLN A 76 6.55 -16.55 -10.23
CA GLN A 76 7.99 -16.38 -9.98
C GLN A 76 8.50 -14.94 -10.13
N ASN A 77 7.75 -14.07 -10.80
CA ASN A 77 8.08 -12.66 -10.98
C ASN A 77 7.58 -11.78 -9.82
N GLU A 78 6.67 -12.28 -9.01
CA GLU A 78 6.14 -11.55 -7.86
C GLU A 78 6.99 -11.84 -6.61
N ARG A 79 7.43 -10.79 -5.95
CA ARG A 79 8.26 -10.86 -4.74
C ARG A 79 7.51 -10.24 -3.57
N TYR A 80 7.11 -11.07 -2.62
CA TYR A 80 6.37 -10.66 -1.44
C TYR A 80 7.35 -10.41 -0.30
N PRO A 81 7.61 -9.15 0.12
CA PRO A 81 8.49 -8.88 1.25
C PRO A 81 8.00 -9.58 2.51
N VAL A 82 8.92 -10.22 3.23
CA VAL A 82 8.62 -10.88 4.50
C VAL A 82 9.56 -10.33 5.55
N TYR A 83 9.02 -9.93 6.69
CA TYR A 83 9.81 -9.54 7.85
C TYR A 83 9.18 -10.06 9.14
N GLU A 84 9.96 -10.03 10.20
CA GLU A 84 9.58 -10.49 11.52
C GLU A 84 9.91 -9.43 12.56
N ASP A 85 8.98 -9.17 13.46
CA ASP A 85 9.12 -8.24 14.57
C ASP A 85 8.57 -8.88 15.87
N PRO A 86 8.58 -8.19 17.01
CA PRO A 86 8.03 -8.72 18.26
C PRO A 86 6.53 -9.11 18.21
N ASN A 87 5.82 -8.73 17.15
CA ASN A 87 4.42 -9.12 16.95
C ASN A 87 4.28 -10.38 16.09
N GLY A 88 5.38 -10.87 15.50
CA GLY A 88 5.43 -12.06 14.66
C GLY A 88 5.85 -11.79 13.22
N THR A 89 5.45 -12.67 12.31
CA THR A 89 5.83 -12.63 10.90
C THR A 89 4.78 -11.91 10.06
N HIS A 90 5.23 -11.02 9.18
CA HIS A 90 4.44 -10.23 8.26
C HIS A 90 4.83 -10.52 6.81
N ILE A 91 3.85 -10.75 5.95
CA ILE A 91 4.02 -10.85 4.50
C ILE A 91 3.32 -9.66 3.85
N MET A 92 4.06 -8.93 3.02
CA MET A 92 3.58 -7.72 2.38
C MET A 92 3.27 -7.97 0.90
N SER A 93 2.45 -7.11 0.29
CA SER A 93 2.14 -7.17 -1.15
C SER A 93 3.39 -7.02 -2.01
N SER A 94 3.37 -7.63 -3.19
CA SER A 94 4.45 -7.53 -4.19
C SER A 94 4.51 -6.15 -4.87
N ASP A 95 3.39 -5.45 -4.91
CA ASP A 95 3.19 -4.13 -5.48
C ASP A 95 2.80 -3.09 -4.41
N ASP A 96 2.76 -1.83 -4.82
CA ASP A 96 2.27 -0.73 -3.99
C ASP A 96 0.99 -0.15 -4.60
N ILE A 97 -0.02 0.08 -3.77
CA ILE A 97 -1.21 0.83 -4.21
C ILE A 97 -0.80 2.28 -4.51
N CYS A 98 -1.34 2.84 -5.60
CA CYS A 98 -1.23 4.25 -5.92
C CYS A 98 -2.48 4.73 -6.67
N MET A 99 -3.31 5.53 -5.99
CA MET A 99 -4.54 6.13 -6.53
C MET A 99 -4.37 7.62 -6.85
N LEU A 100 -3.13 8.09 -7.00
CA LEU A 100 -2.85 9.52 -7.08
C LEU A 100 -3.52 10.21 -8.28
N ASP A 101 -3.47 9.59 -9.44
CA ASP A 101 -4.06 10.09 -10.70
C ASP A 101 -5.59 9.99 -10.72
N SER A 102 -6.14 9.02 -10.00
CA SER A 102 -7.58 8.76 -9.90
C SER A 102 -8.18 9.21 -8.55
N LEU A 103 -7.42 9.99 -7.76
CA LEU A 103 -7.81 10.41 -6.41
C LEU A 103 -9.12 11.21 -6.40
N HIS A 104 -9.37 11.98 -7.48
CA HIS A 104 -10.58 12.79 -7.64
C HIS A 104 -11.86 11.94 -7.55
N GLU A 105 -11.87 10.71 -8.06
CA GLU A 105 -13.04 9.82 -7.99
C GLU A 105 -13.47 9.51 -6.54
N LEU A 106 -12.49 9.29 -5.65
CA LEU A 106 -12.75 9.08 -4.23
C LEU A 106 -13.25 10.37 -3.55
N MET A 107 -12.69 11.53 -3.93
CA MET A 107 -13.07 12.83 -3.39
C MET A 107 -14.47 13.22 -3.84
N GLU A 108 -14.82 13.03 -5.11
CA GLU A 108 -16.19 13.21 -5.65
C GLU A 108 -17.20 12.28 -4.96
N GLY A 109 -16.80 11.06 -4.67
CA GLY A 109 -17.60 10.09 -3.93
C GLY A 109 -17.76 10.39 -2.44
N GLY A 110 -17.13 11.47 -1.94
CA GLY A 110 -17.25 11.96 -0.57
C GLY A 110 -16.48 11.12 0.47
N ILE A 111 -15.42 10.43 0.07
CA ILE A 111 -14.52 9.74 1.01
C ILE A 111 -13.82 10.77 1.90
N ASP A 112 -13.90 10.57 3.22
CA ASP A 112 -13.49 11.57 4.21
C ASP A 112 -12.00 11.50 4.56
N SER A 113 -11.37 10.33 4.44
CA SER A 113 -10.00 10.09 4.88
C SER A 113 -9.25 9.18 3.91
N LEU A 114 -8.08 9.64 3.50
CA LEU A 114 -7.20 8.96 2.57
C LEU A 114 -5.97 8.44 3.33
N LYS A 115 -5.82 7.11 3.40
CA LYS A 115 -4.74 6.47 4.16
C LYS A 115 -3.55 6.17 3.26
N ILE A 116 -2.37 6.63 3.69
CA ILE A 116 -1.07 6.31 3.07
C ILE A 116 -0.32 5.36 4.01
N GLU A 117 0.08 4.21 3.50
CA GLU A 117 0.88 3.21 4.22
C GLU A 117 2.35 3.33 3.79
N GLY A 118 3.19 3.82 4.69
CA GLY A 118 4.61 4.08 4.44
C GLY A 118 5.63 3.13 5.09
N PRO A 119 5.27 1.96 5.67
CA PRO A 119 6.28 1.05 6.21
C PRO A 119 7.19 0.53 5.09
N LEU A 120 8.41 0.17 5.45
CA LEU A 120 9.43 -0.32 4.52
C LEU A 120 9.82 0.67 3.40
N LYS A 121 9.49 1.95 3.55
CA LYS A 121 9.86 3.01 2.60
C LYS A 121 10.79 4.04 3.27
N SER A 122 11.65 4.65 2.47
CA SER A 122 12.53 5.71 2.96
C SER A 122 11.73 6.96 3.39
N VAL A 123 12.29 7.76 4.29
CA VAL A 123 11.70 9.04 4.69
C VAL A 123 11.51 9.95 3.47
N LYS A 124 12.48 9.99 2.55
CA LYS A 124 12.40 10.79 1.33
C LYS A 124 11.21 10.36 0.48
N TYR A 125 11.01 9.06 0.27
CA TYR A 125 9.85 8.52 -0.45
C TYR A 125 8.54 8.97 0.20
N ASN A 126 8.38 8.74 1.50
CA ASN A 126 7.17 9.08 2.23
C ASN A 126 6.85 10.57 2.18
N VAL A 127 7.85 11.45 2.30
CA VAL A 127 7.68 12.89 2.17
C VAL A 127 7.22 13.27 0.76
N THR A 128 7.82 12.69 -0.28
CA THR A 128 7.43 12.95 -1.69
C THR A 128 5.99 12.49 -1.95
N VAL A 129 5.61 11.31 -1.48
CA VAL A 129 4.24 10.81 -1.59
C VAL A 129 3.26 11.78 -0.93
N LEU A 130 3.49 12.16 0.33
CA LEU A 130 2.62 13.10 1.06
C LEU A 130 2.50 14.45 0.34
N GLN A 131 3.59 14.98 -0.20
CA GLN A 131 3.57 16.23 -0.96
C GLN A 131 2.77 16.10 -2.26
N SER A 132 2.93 15.00 -3.00
CA SER A 132 2.20 14.76 -4.24
C SER A 132 0.69 14.62 -3.98
N TYR A 133 0.30 13.82 -2.98
CA TYR A 133 -1.10 13.70 -2.58
C TYR A 133 -1.68 15.03 -2.09
N ARG A 134 -0.92 15.82 -1.32
CA ARG A 134 -1.38 17.15 -0.86
C ARG A 134 -1.61 18.10 -2.02
N LYS A 135 -0.69 18.14 -2.99
CA LYS A 135 -0.84 18.95 -4.21
C LYS A 135 -2.08 18.56 -5.02
N THR A 136 -2.29 17.27 -5.20
CA THR A 136 -3.47 16.72 -5.91
C THR A 136 -4.77 17.14 -5.23
N ILE A 137 -4.86 16.99 -3.91
CA ILE A 137 -6.03 17.39 -3.13
C ILE A 137 -6.27 18.90 -3.23
N ASP A 138 -5.22 19.72 -3.05
CA ASP A 138 -5.35 21.18 -3.09
C ASP A 138 -5.77 21.66 -4.47
N ALA A 139 -5.22 21.07 -5.54
CA ALA A 139 -5.60 21.41 -6.91
C ALA A 139 -7.05 21.05 -7.23
N TYR A 140 -7.49 19.85 -6.83
CA TYR A 140 -8.87 19.43 -6.99
C TYR A 140 -9.84 20.33 -6.20
N CYS A 141 -9.52 20.60 -4.93
CA CYS A 141 -10.38 21.46 -4.09
C CYS A 141 -10.46 22.91 -4.57
N ALA A 142 -9.43 23.42 -5.27
CA ALA A 142 -9.41 24.79 -5.79
C ALA A 142 -10.37 24.97 -6.98
N ASP A 143 -10.46 23.99 -7.88
CA ASP A 143 -11.33 24.01 -9.04
C ASP A 143 -11.72 22.59 -9.48
N PRO A 144 -12.74 21.98 -8.84
CA PRO A 144 -13.15 20.63 -9.17
C PRO A 144 -13.66 20.45 -10.61
N GLU A 145 -14.30 21.50 -11.17
CA GLU A 145 -14.91 21.42 -12.50
C GLU A 145 -13.87 21.40 -13.62
N ASN A 146 -12.73 22.07 -13.42
CA ASN A 146 -11.64 22.13 -14.40
C ASN A 146 -10.38 21.38 -13.92
N TYR A 147 -10.50 20.52 -12.93
CA TYR A 147 -9.37 19.75 -12.43
C TYR A 147 -8.74 18.91 -13.53
N ALA A 148 -7.42 19.01 -13.65
CA ALA A 148 -6.60 18.16 -14.50
C ALA A 148 -5.41 17.65 -13.71
N PHE A 149 -5.25 16.33 -13.66
CA PHE A 149 -4.11 15.71 -13.00
C PHE A 149 -2.78 16.13 -13.65
N GLN A 150 -1.77 16.37 -12.83
CA GLN A 150 -0.42 16.72 -13.31
C GLN A 150 0.48 15.50 -13.17
N GLU A 151 0.94 14.93 -14.30
CA GLU A 151 1.75 13.72 -14.35
C GLU A 151 3.06 13.83 -13.54
N GLU A 152 3.65 15.02 -13.47
CA GLU A 152 4.86 15.32 -12.69
C GLU A 152 4.75 14.99 -11.21
N TRP A 153 3.54 14.96 -10.64
CA TRP A 153 3.34 14.55 -9.24
C TRP A 153 3.50 13.04 -9.06
N LEU A 154 3.11 12.26 -10.05
CA LEU A 154 3.30 10.81 -10.07
C LEU A 154 4.74 10.45 -10.45
N ASP A 155 5.34 11.17 -11.40
CA ASP A 155 6.72 10.95 -11.81
C ASP A 155 7.69 11.17 -10.66
N ALA A 156 7.46 12.17 -9.79
CA ALA A 156 8.26 12.39 -8.59
C ALA A 156 8.24 11.17 -7.64
N ILE A 157 7.14 10.42 -7.58
CA ILE A 157 7.05 9.17 -6.81
C ILE A 157 7.77 8.04 -7.55
N ARG A 158 7.56 7.91 -8.88
CA ARG A 158 8.20 6.89 -9.73
C ARG A 158 9.72 6.94 -9.68
N GLU A 159 10.30 8.13 -9.63
CA GLU A 159 11.76 8.33 -9.51
C GLU A 159 12.36 7.72 -8.22
N LEU A 160 11.57 7.59 -7.17
CA LEU A 160 11.99 7.06 -5.88
C LEU A 160 11.47 5.65 -5.61
N GLN A 161 10.61 5.13 -6.49
CA GLN A 161 10.03 3.80 -6.36
C GLN A 161 11.10 2.73 -6.60
N ASP A 162 11.04 1.65 -5.84
CA ASP A 162 11.86 0.45 -6.11
C ASP A 162 11.47 -0.09 -7.50
N PRO A 163 12.41 -0.19 -8.45
CA PRO A 163 12.11 -0.66 -9.81
C PRO A 163 11.61 -2.12 -9.86
N ARG A 164 11.74 -2.87 -8.76
CA ARG A 164 11.22 -4.24 -8.63
C ARG A 164 9.75 -4.29 -8.20
N ARG A 165 9.14 -3.14 -7.91
CA ARG A 165 7.77 -3.02 -7.39
C ARG A 165 6.97 -2.07 -8.25
N GLU A 166 5.81 -2.53 -8.70
CA GLU A 166 4.92 -1.71 -9.51
C GLU A 166 4.04 -0.82 -8.62
N LEU A 167 3.64 0.33 -9.18
CA LEU A 167 2.54 1.14 -8.65
C LEU A 167 1.26 0.69 -9.35
N THR A 168 0.30 0.22 -8.59
CA THR A 168 -0.96 -0.35 -9.10
C THR A 168 -2.16 0.31 -8.44
N TYR A 169 -3.33 0.14 -9.02
CA TYR A 169 -4.60 0.56 -8.41
C TYR A 169 -5.13 -0.43 -7.35
N GLY A 170 -4.36 -1.49 -7.02
CA GLY A 170 -4.85 -2.53 -6.13
C GLY A 170 -6.11 -3.21 -6.65
N PHE A 171 -7.18 -3.18 -5.87
CA PHE A 171 -8.47 -3.76 -6.23
C PHE A 171 -9.47 -2.76 -6.82
N PHE A 172 -9.17 -1.46 -6.83
CA PHE A 172 -10.13 -0.43 -7.21
C PHE A 172 -10.80 -0.63 -8.58
N TYR A 173 -10.05 -1.14 -9.57
CA TYR A 173 -10.56 -1.38 -10.93
C TYR A 173 -10.58 -2.86 -11.32
N LYS A 174 -10.45 -3.77 -10.34
CA LYS A 174 -10.58 -5.21 -10.61
C LYS A 174 -12.02 -5.65 -10.54
N GLU A 175 -12.45 -6.44 -11.52
CA GLU A 175 -13.73 -7.14 -11.43
C GLU A 175 -13.64 -8.19 -10.31
N GLN A 176 -14.60 -8.14 -9.39
CA GLN A 176 -14.73 -9.15 -8.35
C GLN A 176 -15.42 -10.37 -8.95
N VAL A 177 -14.72 -11.48 -8.99
CA VAL A 177 -15.29 -12.79 -9.36
C VAL A 177 -15.63 -13.50 -8.06
N TYR A 178 -16.90 -13.56 -7.72
CA TYR A 178 -17.44 -14.29 -6.56
C TYR A 178 -17.71 -15.75 -6.89
#